data_2d134acf590c535608eeecf83dc1ab9c
#
_entry.id   2d134acf590c535608eeecf83dc1ab9c
#
_cell.length_a   1.000
_cell.length_b   1.000
_cell.length_c   1.000
_cell.angle_alpha   90.00
_cell.angle_beta   90.00
_cell.angle_gamma   90.00
#
_symmetry.space_group_name_H-M   'P 1'
#
loop_
_entity.id
_entity.type
_entity.pdbx_description
1 polymer ?
#
loop_
_entity_poly.entity_id
_entity_poly.type
_entity_poly.pdbx_seq_one_letter_code
_entity_poly.pdbx_strand_id
1 'polypeptide(L)'
;MLGNRVFSSTRRPAFVAALGLLGGALAGLQSAPPAHAQTASEWLTSSGDAFRDGWQREASKITPANAGKLQMLWKTKLTSKTMGMLAFREPLIVTGVKAAGGTYTVAIFAGASNDVHALDADTGKVLWETNLKWSSSTPPEPGEGRGFICTNALSATPVVSPIDAQLRRLYVLTSDGYLRTIDLSTGEEADPPAQMLSMPYGKPYGLNLVNNVIYTVTGQGCGGVPNALYAYNLTTKKLTVSQPPQAGLWGTAGPAVGADGTIYFESGDGPYDAASGKLSTSAEAFTFANDTLTLKDYYTPTNHIWLTRRDLDMNATPAIFPFKGKELLVGSGKEGRFFVMDSKSLGGADHETPLLRSPLFSNKNVNFQTEGTWGSLATWESKDHTRWILSPTGGDLAVPFPVKHGPAPHGGIIAMKLVEAGDKVDLKAAWVSEDMLTSEPPVIANGVVFVLAGGEFTGQANDEEGGLFSAAERIKRSKPAKLYALDALTGKTLFSSGDQIPSFLHQAGLSVAGDKIFFGTFDGTVYAYGLK
;
A
#
# COMPACT_ATOMS: atom_id res chain seq x y z
N MET A 1 -70.32 34.40 36.66
CA MET A 1 -71.65 34.42 36.08
C MET A 1 -71.65 33.37 34.98
N LEU A 2 -72.27 32.27 35.23
CA LEU A 2 -73.51 31.78 34.63
C LEU A 2 -73.34 31.57 33.12
N GLY A 3 -73.53 30.47 32.51
CA GLY A 3 -74.24 29.27 32.92
C GLY A 3 -74.42 28.37 31.70
N ASN A 4 -74.41 27.11 32.01
CA ASN A 4 -75.39 26.09 31.70
C ASN A 4 -75.76 25.73 30.22
N ARG A 5 -75.52 24.51 29.94
CA ARG A 5 -76.45 23.33 29.78
C ARG A 5 -76.80 23.07 28.31
N VAL A 6 -77.10 21.92 27.80
CA VAL A 6 -77.22 20.51 28.25
C VAL A 6 -77.71 19.69 27.03
N PHE A 7 -77.49 18.36 27.00
CA PHE A 7 -78.18 17.25 26.34
C PHE A 7 -77.99 17.05 24.81
N SER A 8 -77.84 15.95 24.33
CA SER A 8 -77.86 14.48 24.48
C SER A 8 -78.32 13.90 23.17
N SER A 9 -77.77 12.83 22.71
CA SER A 9 -78.41 11.55 22.44
C SER A 9 -77.57 10.64 21.55
N THR A 10 -77.27 9.57 22.13
CA THR A 10 -77.17 8.18 21.67
C THR A 10 -77.44 7.87 20.19
N ARG A 11 -76.50 7.12 19.58
CA ARG A 11 -76.72 5.85 18.89
C ARG A 11 -75.36 5.17 18.50
N ARG A 12 -75.14 4.00 19.06
CA ARG A 12 -74.29 2.92 18.45
C ARG A 12 -75.19 2.14 17.49
N PRO A 13 -74.71 1.38 16.48
CA PRO A 13 -73.63 0.40 16.53
C PRO A 13 -72.87 0.27 15.21
N ALA A 14 -71.73 -0.37 15.18
CA ALA A 14 -71.39 -1.57 14.44
C ALA A 14 -69.85 -1.75 14.35
N PHE A 15 -69.44 -2.87 14.87
CA PHE A 15 -68.07 -3.37 14.73
C PHE A 15 -67.81 -3.70 13.26
N VAL A 16 -66.68 -3.16 12.72
CA VAL A 16 -65.93 -3.80 11.63
C VAL A 16 -64.49 -3.86 12.06
N ALA A 17 -64.00 -5.04 12.31
CA ALA A 17 -62.59 -5.33 12.58
C ALA A 17 -61.82 -5.18 11.24
N ALA A 18 -60.98 -4.19 11.15
CA ALA A 18 -59.95 -4.11 10.11
C ALA A 18 -58.61 -4.52 10.74
N LEU A 19 -58.14 -5.72 10.39
CA LEU A 19 -56.76 -6.15 10.65
C LEU A 19 -55.81 -5.19 9.89
N GLY A 20 -55.16 -4.28 10.61
CA GLY A 20 -54.04 -3.52 10.12
C GLY A 20 -52.78 -4.40 10.13
N LEU A 21 -52.36 -4.84 8.95
CA LEU A 21 -51.02 -5.37 8.73
C LEU A 21 -49.98 -4.25 8.99
N LEU A 22 -49.31 -4.30 10.12
CA LEU A 22 -48.07 -3.58 10.38
C LEU A 22 -46.98 -4.23 9.51
N GLY A 23 -46.84 -3.74 8.29
CA GLY A 23 -45.66 -3.98 7.46
C GLY A 23 -44.48 -3.22 8.04
N GLY A 24 -43.70 -3.87 8.93
CA GLY A 24 -42.39 -3.38 9.31
C GLY A 24 -41.48 -3.35 8.09
N ALA A 25 -41.20 -2.15 7.59
CA ALA A 25 -40.11 -1.95 6.64
C ALA A 25 -38.80 -2.24 7.36
N LEU A 26 -38.31 -3.48 7.27
CA LEU A 26 -36.91 -3.81 7.43
C LEU A 26 -36.16 -3.06 6.31
N ALA A 27 -35.70 -1.85 6.61
CA ALA A 27 -34.66 -1.21 5.83
C ALA A 27 -33.44 -2.13 5.95
N GLY A 28 -33.28 -3.00 4.98
CA GLY A 28 -32.05 -3.76 4.82
C GLY A 28 -30.92 -2.77 4.74
N LEU A 29 -30.04 -2.80 5.72
CA LEU A 29 -28.69 -2.26 5.61
C LEU A 29 -28.04 -2.99 4.43
N GLN A 30 -28.21 -2.47 3.22
CA GLN A 30 -27.35 -2.83 2.12
C GLN A 30 -25.96 -2.35 2.54
N SER A 31 -25.14 -3.30 3.01
CA SER A 31 -23.70 -3.09 3.09
C SER A 31 -23.28 -2.61 1.69
N ALA A 32 -22.70 -1.42 1.63
CA ALA A 32 -22.04 -0.95 0.41
C ALA A 32 -21.13 -2.08 -0.08
N PRO A 33 -21.11 -2.38 -1.38
CA PRO A 33 -20.20 -3.39 -1.89
C PRO A 33 -18.78 -2.98 -1.50
N PRO A 34 -17.95 -3.94 -1.03
CA PRO A 34 -16.57 -3.63 -0.69
C PRO A 34 -15.92 -2.96 -1.89
N ALA A 35 -15.20 -1.87 -1.63
CA ALA A 35 -14.47 -1.16 -2.65
C ALA A 35 -13.60 -2.18 -3.42
N HIS A 36 -14.02 -2.45 -4.66
CA HIS A 36 -13.33 -3.22 -5.69
C HIS A 36 -12.84 -4.62 -5.28
N ALA A 37 -13.72 -5.62 -5.38
CA ALA A 37 -13.26 -7.00 -5.45
C ALA A 37 -12.42 -7.17 -6.72
N GLN A 38 -11.10 -7.36 -6.56
CA GLN A 38 -10.24 -7.81 -7.65
C GLN A 38 -10.68 -9.21 -8.09
N THR A 39 -10.58 -9.48 -9.38
CA THR A 39 -10.71 -10.85 -9.85
C THR A 39 -9.41 -11.61 -9.59
N ALA A 40 -9.46 -12.94 -9.44
CA ALA A 40 -8.31 -13.82 -9.18
C ALA A 40 -7.09 -13.59 -10.08
N SER A 41 -7.31 -12.96 -11.20
CA SER A 41 -6.33 -12.75 -12.25
C SER A 41 -5.82 -11.33 -12.37
N GLU A 42 -6.19 -10.41 -11.46
CA GLU A 42 -5.83 -8.99 -11.55
C GLU A 42 -5.08 -8.46 -10.32
N TRP A 43 -4.30 -7.39 -10.55
CA TRP A 43 -3.60 -6.61 -9.54
C TRP A 43 -3.56 -5.15 -9.99
N LEU A 44 -4.56 -4.36 -9.61
CA LEU A 44 -4.86 -3.08 -10.26
C LEU A 44 -4.23 -1.85 -9.56
N THR A 45 -3.66 -2.04 -8.39
CA THR A 45 -3.03 -1.01 -7.57
C THR A 45 -2.00 -1.63 -6.63
N SER A 46 -1.19 -0.81 -6.00
CA SER A 46 -0.17 -1.27 -5.06
C SER A 46 -0.78 -2.06 -3.89
N SER A 47 -0.09 -3.10 -3.44
CA SER A 47 -0.53 -4.03 -2.39
C SER A 47 -1.92 -4.64 -2.62
N GLY A 48 -2.34 -4.73 -3.88
CA GLY A 48 -3.50 -5.45 -4.35
C GLY A 48 -4.78 -4.62 -4.42
N ASP A 49 -5.21 -3.99 -3.37
CA ASP A 49 -6.48 -3.28 -3.30
C ASP A 49 -6.42 -1.95 -2.52
N ALA A 50 -7.58 -1.33 -2.34
CA ALA A 50 -7.68 -0.06 -1.63
C ALA A 50 -7.32 -0.16 -0.14
N PHE A 51 -7.45 -1.33 0.47
CA PHE A 51 -7.11 -1.60 1.87
C PHE A 51 -5.63 -1.77 2.12
N ARG A 52 -4.84 -1.91 1.05
CA ARG A 52 -3.39 -2.10 1.11
C ARG A 52 -2.97 -3.33 1.93
N ASP A 53 -3.77 -4.37 1.89
CA ASP A 53 -3.59 -5.53 2.77
C ASP A 53 -2.68 -6.64 2.19
N GLY A 54 -2.20 -6.50 0.96
CA GLY A 54 -1.28 -7.44 0.34
C GLY A 54 -1.84 -8.85 0.16
N TRP A 55 -3.16 -9.00 0.17
CA TRP A 55 -3.82 -10.30 0.08
C TRP A 55 -4.56 -10.49 -1.24
N GLN A 56 -4.04 -11.36 -2.10
CA GLN A 56 -4.79 -11.87 -3.24
C GLN A 56 -5.79 -12.93 -2.76
N ARG A 57 -7.05 -12.52 -2.64
CA ARG A 57 -8.13 -13.35 -2.06
C ARG A 57 -8.63 -14.43 -2.98
N GLU A 58 -8.55 -14.18 -4.26
CA GLU A 58 -9.04 -15.11 -5.25
C GLU A 58 -8.01 -16.22 -5.51
N ALA A 59 -8.49 -17.42 -5.73
CA ALA A 59 -7.64 -18.60 -5.73
C ALA A 59 -6.60 -18.60 -6.87
N SER A 60 -5.34 -18.53 -6.51
CA SER A 60 -4.22 -18.95 -7.36
C SER A 60 -4.15 -20.48 -7.42
N LYS A 61 -3.66 -21.06 -8.52
CA LYS A 61 -3.30 -22.48 -8.56
C LYS A 61 -2.05 -22.80 -7.75
N ILE A 62 -1.28 -21.79 -7.39
CA ILE A 62 -0.11 -21.95 -6.52
C ILE A 62 -0.62 -22.19 -5.09
N THR A 63 -0.19 -23.30 -4.51
CA THR A 63 -0.55 -23.74 -3.16
C THR A 63 0.71 -24.13 -2.40
N PRO A 64 0.68 -24.27 -1.07
CA PRO A 64 1.84 -24.79 -0.34
C PRO A 64 2.33 -26.16 -0.86
N ALA A 65 1.44 -26.99 -1.39
CA ALA A 65 1.80 -28.32 -1.91
C ALA A 65 2.57 -28.29 -3.24
N ASN A 66 2.42 -27.24 -4.04
CA ASN A 66 3.06 -27.16 -5.36
C ASN A 66 3.99 -25.95 -5.55
N ALA A 67 4.07 -25.03 -4.59
CA ALA A 67 4.93 -23.86 -4.68
C ALA A 67 6.42 -24.20 -4.92
N GLY A 68 6.88 -25.36 -4.43
CA GLY A 68 8.23 -25.86 -4.73
C GLY A 68 8.51 -26.16 -6.20
N LYS A 69 7.50 -26.16 -7.06
CA LYS A 69 7.61 -26.35 -8.52
C LYS A 69 7.64 -25.04 -9.31
N LEU A 70 7.66 -23.90 -8.61
CA LEU A 70 7.79 -22.59 -9.26
C LEU A 70 9.06 -22.51 -10.09
N GLN A 71 8.99 -21.81 -11.21
CA GLN A 71 10.14 -21.57 -12.08
C GLN A 71 9.99 -20.22 -12.77
N MET A 72 11.09 -19.69 -13.26
CA MET A 72 11.05 -18.54 -14.16
C MET A 72 10.33 -18.96 -15.45
N LEU A 73 9.24 -18.25 -15.78
CA LEU A 73 8.51 -18.48 -17.04
C LEU A 73 9.13 -17.66 -18.17
N TRP A 74 9.43 -16.40 -17.87
CA TRP A 74 10.10 -15.50 -18.80
C TRP A 74 10.82 -14.37 -18.03
N LYS A 75 11.75 -13.73 -18.73
CA LYS A 75 12.34 -12.45 -18.37
C LYS A 75 12.50 -11.59 -19.60
N THR A 76 12.28 -10.28 -19.46
CA THR A 76 12.37 -9.32 -20.56
C THR A 76 13.20 -8.12 -20.11
N LYS A 77 14.17 -7.71 -20.93
CA LYS A 77 14.94 -6.48 -20.72
C LYS A 77 14.17 -5.32 -21.32
N LEU A 78 13.84 -4.32 -20.52
CA LEU A 78 13.13 -3.12 -20.96
C LEU A 78 14.10 -1.96 -21.16
N THR A 79 13.63 -0.93 -21.87
CA THR A 79 14.43 0.25 -22.23
C THR A 79 14.44 1.32 -21.14
N SER A 80 13.67 1.12 -20.04
CA SER A 80 13.59 2.07 -18.94
C SER A 80 14.97 2.41 -18.36
N LYS A 81 15.19 3.71 -18.10
CA LYS A 81 16.40 4.20 -17.45
C LYS A 81 16.20 4.28 -15.94
N THR A 82 17.24 3.93 -15.20
CA THR A 82 17.26 4.12 -13.76
C THR A 82 17.39 5.60 -13.41
N MET A 83 16.70 6.02 -12.34
CA MET A 83 16.80 7.35 -11.77
C MET A 83 17.10 7.22 -10.28
N GLY A 84 18.25 7.73 -9.84
CA GLY A 84 18.75 7.45 -8.51
C GLY A 84 18.89 5.94 -8.30
N MET A 85 18.16 5.37 -7.34
CA MET A 85 18.12 3.92 -7.09
C MET A 85 16.86 3.23 -7.65
N LEU A 86 15.94 3.97 -8.28
CA LEU A 86 14.72 3.41 -8.86
C LEU A 86 14.92 2.93 -10.30
N ALA A 87 14.26 1.82 -10.65
CA ALA A 87 14.08 1.35 -12.01
C ALA A 87 12.59 1.17 -12.34
N PHE A 88 11.87 0.39 -11.58
CA PHE A 88 10.44 0.11 -11.76
C PHE A 88 9.68 0.29 -10.46
N ARG A 89 8.37 0.48 -10.62
CA ARG A 89 7.40 0.39 -9.53
C ARG A 89 6.73 -0.97 -9.54
N GLU A 90 5.94 -1.26 -8.49
CA GLU A 90 5.15 -2.49 -8.38
C GLU A 90 4.32 -2.71 -9.65
N PRO A 91 4.42 -3.88 -10.32
CA PRO A 91 3.71 -4.12 -11.57
C PRO A 91 2.20 -4.18 -11.35
N LEU A 92 1.42 -3.81 -12.38
CA LEU A 92 -0.03 -4.00 -12.38
C LEU A 92 -0.39 -5.08 -13.39
N ILE A 93 -1.40 -5.89 -13.06
CA ILE A 93 -1.87 -6.98 -13.92
C ILE A 93 -3.33 -6.78 -14.26
N VAL A 94 -3.64 -6.71 -15.54
CA VAL A 94 -4.97 -6.39 -16.06
C VAL A 94 -5.39 -7.45 -17.06
N THR A 95 -6.57 -8.03 -16.88
CA THR A 95 -7.11 -9.05 -17.77
C THR A 95 -7.99 -8.47 -18.87
N GLY A 96 -8.12 -9.19 -19.98
CA GLY A 96 -9.08 -8.86 -21.04
C GLY A 96 -8.75 -7.59 -21.83
N VAL A 97 -7.50 -7.13 -21.82
CA VAL A 97 -7.06 -5.95 -22.55
C VAL A 97 -6.95 -6.28 -24.03
N LYS A 98 -7.64 -5.52 -24.88
CA LYS A 98 -7.51 -5.61 -26.34
C LYS A 98 -6.31 -4.77 -26.76
N ALA A 99 -5.24 -5.39 -27.24
CA ALA A 99 -4.03 -4.72 -27.70
C ALA A 99 -3.38 -5.52 -28.84
N ALA A 100 -2.62 -4.87 -29.70
CA ALA A 100 -1.82 -5.51 -30.77
C ALA A 100 -2.59 -6.60 -31.57
N GLY A 101 -3.90 -6.40 -31.77
CA GLY A 101 -4.75 -7.31 -32.55
C GLY A 101 -5.25 -8.55 -31.82
N GLY A 102 -5.00 -8.67 -30.50
CA GLY A 102 -5.45 -9.77 -29.64
C GLY A 102 -6.10 -9.30 -28.34
N THR A 103 -6.48 -10.26 -27.50
CA THR A 103 -6.94 -10.03 -26.13
C THR A 103 -5.96 -10.70 -25.16
N TYR A 104 -5.42 -9.94 -24.24
CA TYR A 104 -4.32 -10.37 -23.37
C TYR A 104 -4.64 -10.15 -21.88
N THR A 105 -4.01 -10.92 -21.02
CA THR A 105 -3.66 -10.47 -19.68
C THR A 105 -2.37 -9.66 -19.80
N VAL A 106 -2.39 -8.42 -19.36
CA VAL A 106 -1.28 -7.47 -19.54
C VAL A 106 -0.58 -7.22 -18.21
N ALA A 107 0.73 -7.36 -18.20
CA ALA A 107 1.59 -6.93 -17.12
C ALA A 107 2.14 -5.53 -17.44
N ILE A 108 1.85 -4.54 -16.59
CA ILE A 108 2.23 -3.14 -16.77
C ILE A 108 3.39 -2.82 -15.83
N PHE A 109 4.49 -2.32 -16.39
CA PHE A 109 5.65 -1.85 -15.65
C PHE A 109 5.85 -0.36 -15.90
N ALA A 110 5.73 0.44 -14.83
CA ALA A 110 6.04 1.86 -14.86
C ALA A 110 7.51 2.05 -14.47
N GLY A 111 8.28 2.64 -15.38
CA GLY A 111 9.69 2.87 -15.22
C GLY A 111 10.01 4.25 -14.63
N ALA A 112 11.15 4.33 -13.96
CA ALA A 112 11.60 5.53 -13.25
C ALA A 112 11.77 6.75 -14.16
N SER A 113 12.03 6.56 -15.44
CA SER A 113 12.23 7.62 -16.46
C SER A 113 10.94 8.08 -17.15
N ASN A 114 9.77 7.94 -16.51
CA ASN A 114 8.44 8.26 -17.04
C ASN A 114 8.06 7.43 -18.26
N ASP A 115 8.49 6.21 -18.33
CA ASP A 115 8.10 5.25 -19.35
C ASP A 115 7.16 4.20 -18.76
N VAL A 116 6.27 3.70 -19.60
CA VAL A 116 5.33 2.65 -19.25
C VAL A 116 5.39 1.57 -20.32
N HIS A 117 5.48 0.33 -19.86
CA HIS A 117 5.57 -0.85 -20.72
C HIS A 117 4.41 -1.77 -20.41
N ALA A 118 3.70 -2.21 -21.42
CA ALA A 118 2.68 -3.25 -21.32
C ALA A 118 3.17 -4.51 -22.02
N LEU A 119 3.23 -5.60 -21.26
CA LEU A 119 3.68 -6.89 -21.74
C LEU A 119 2.54 -7.90 -21.70
N ASP A 120 2.53 -8.81 -22.65
CA ASP A 120 1.75 -10.03 -22.53
C ASP A 120 2.24 -10.80 -21.28
N ALA A 121 1.38 -10.97 -20.30
CA ALA A 121 1.70 -11.59 -19.02
C ALA A 121 2.07 -13.09 -19.14
N ASP A 122 1.70 -13.73 -20.24
CA ASP A 122 2.01 -15.14 -20.49
C ASP A 122 3.39 -15.35 -21.10
N THR A 123 3.82 -14.42 -21.97
CA THR A 123 5.03 -14.60 -22.78
C THR A 123 6.14 -13.59 -22.49
N GLY A 124 5.84 -12.48 -21.80
CA GLY A 124 6.77 -11.37 -21.59
C GLY A 124 7.04 -10.52 -22.84
N LYS A 125 6.27 -10.73 -23.93
CA LYS A 125 6.38 -9.94 -25.16
C LYS A 125 5.82 -8.54 -24.91
N VAL A 126 6.59 -7.50 -25.27
CA VAL A 126 6.10 -6.11 -25.22
C VAL A 126 4.99 -5.94 -26.25
N LEU A 127 3.82 -5.48 -25.81
CA LEU A 127 2.66 -5.15 -26.64
C LEU A 127 2.72 -3.69 -27.07
N TRP A 128 3.04 -2.81 -26.12
CA TRP A 128 3.31 -1.39 -26.37
C TRP A 128 4.25 -0.82 -25.31
N GLU A 129 4.91 0.28 -25.66
CA GLU A 129 5.78 1.06 -24.80
C GLU A 129 5.52 2.53 -25.05
N THR A 130 5.40 3.34 -23.99
CA THR A 130 5.15 4.77 -24.08
C THR A 130 6.13 5.52 -23.18
N ASN A 131 6.82 6.51 -23.73
CA ASN A 131 7.58 7.47 -22.96
C ASN A 131 6.74 8.74 -22.74
N LEU A 132 6.34 8.97 -21.48
CA LEU A 132 5.51 10.10 -21.08
C LEU A 132 6.37 11.35 -20.97
N LYS A 133 6.36 12.15 -22.01
CA LYS A 133 7.15 13.38 -22.09
C LYS A 133 6.67 14.41 -21.07
N TRP A 134 7.59 15.19 -20.55
CA TRP A 134 7.27 16.29 -19.67
C TRP A 134 6.29 17.27 -20.31
N SER A 135 5.35 17.78 -19.48
CA SER A 135 4.39 18.81 -19.93
C SER A 135 5.04 20.18 -20.09
N SER A 136 6.16 20.44 -19.40
CA SER A 136 6.99 21.64 -19.59
C SER A 136 8.09 21.40 -20.62
N SER A 137 8.45 22.46 -21.35
CA SER A 137 9.46 22.38 -22.42
C SER A 137 10.88 22.12 -21.95
N THR A 138 11.19 22.40 -20.68
CA THR A 138 12.53 22.22 -20.13
C THR A 138 12.42 21.64 -18.72
N PRO A 139 12.78 20.37 -18.50
CA PRO A 139 12.92 19.82 -17.19
C PRO A 139 13.97 20.64 -16.41
N PRO A 140 13.72 21.06 -15.16
CA PRO A 140 14.77 21.58 -14.31
C PRO A 140 15.83 20.50 -14.12
N GLU A 141 17.10 20.90 -14.04
CA GLU A 141 18.16 19.97 -13.69
C GLU A 141 17.80 19.30 -12.35
N PRO A 142 17.95 17.96 -12.26
CA PRO A 142 17.81 17.29 -11.00
C PRO A 142 18.81 17.90 -10.04
N GLY A 143 18.35 18.49 -8.95
CA GLY A 143 19.26 18.97 -7.91
C GLY A 143 20.20 17.83 -7.49
N GLU A 144 21.41 18.15 -7.01
CA GLU A 144 22.33 17.18 -6.39
C GLU A 144 21.71 16.62 -5.10
N GLY A 145 20.49 16.08 -5.24
CA GLY A 145 19.71 15.56 -4.15
C GLY A 145 20.25 14.23 -3.67
N ARG A 146 19.90 13.87 -2.47
CA ARG A 146 20.10 12.54 -1.89
C ARG A 146 19.40 11.52 -2.78
N GLY A 147 20.08 11.01 -3.82
CA GLY A 147 19.53 10.20 -4.91
C GLY A 147 18.87 8.87 -4.50
N PHE A 148 18.92 8.51 -3.20
CA PHE A 148 18.14 7.40 -2.64
C PHE A 148 16.89 7.90 -1.89
N ILE A 149 16.85 9.16 -1.45
CA ILE A 149 15.67 9.77 -0.81
C ILE A 149 14.82 10.51 -1.83
N CYS A 150 15.42 11.44 -2.58
CA CYS A 150 14.75 12.18 -3.66
C CYS A 150 15.31 11.70 -5.00
N THR A 151 14.69 10.71 -5.58
CA THR A 151 15.19 10.01 -6.78
C THR A 151 14.98 10.77 -8.09
N ASN A 152 14.20 11.87 -8.06
CA ASN A 152 13.80 12.64 -9.25
C ASN A 152 13.09 11.80 -10.34
N ALA A 153 12.43 10.75 -9.93
CA ALA A 153 11.86 9.71 -10.77
C ALA A 153 10.33 9.69 -10.71
N LEU A 154 9.72 8.94 -11.62
CA LEU A 154 8.39 8.40 -11.39
C LEU A 154 8.46 7.46 -10.19
N SER A 155 7.93 7.88 -9.04
CA SER A 155 8.06 7.18 -7.77
C SER A 155 6.75 6.57 -7.25
N ALA A 156 5.60 6.98 -7.78
CA ALA A 156 4.31 6.41 -7.44
C ALA A 156 4.00 5.17 -8.27
N THR A 157 3.61 4.06 -7.65
CA THR A 157 2.96 2.96 -8.36
C THR A 157 1.67 3.48 -8.99
N PRO A 158 1.44 3.26 -10.29
CA PRO A 158 0.21 3.66 -10.97
C PRO A 158 -1.03 2.93 -10.43
N VAL A 159 -2.20 3.31 -10.94
CA VAL A 159 -3.45 2.62 -10.64
C VAL A 159 -4.28 2.44 -11.93
N VAL A 160 -4.93 1.29 -12.05
CA VAL A 160 -5.88 1.03 -13.13
C VAL A 160 -7.29 1.27 -12.60
N SER A 161 -8.13 1.95 -13.40
CA SER A 161 -9.55 2.08 -13.06
C SER A 161 -10.19 0.70 -12.91
N PRO A 162 -11.07 0.52 -11.91
CA PRO A 162 -11.85 -0.70 -11.82
C PRO A 162 -12.77 -0.82 -13.05
N ILE A 163 -13.35 -1.98 -13.21
CA ILE A 163 -14.12 -2.33 -14.39
C ILE A 163 -15.30 -1.38 -14.58
N ASP A 164 -15.16 -0.40 -15.45
CA ASP A 164 -16.20 -0.10 -16.41
C ASP A 164 -15.81 -0.85 -17.70
N ALA A 165 -16.61 -1.77 -18.13
CA ALA A 165 -16.27 -2.81 -19.11
C ALA A 165 -15.84 -2.27 -20.50
N GLN A 166 -15.84 -0.96 -20.73
CA GLN A 166 -15.56 -0.38 -22.03
C GLN A 166 -14.36 0.58 -22.09
N LEU A 167 -13.93 1.18 -20.97
CA LEU A 167 -12.87 2.19 -20.98
C LEU A 167 -11.96 2.10 -19.74
N ARG A 168 -11.25 0.98 -19.57
CA ARG A 168 -10.22 0.91 -18.53
C ARG A 168 -9.11 1.90 -18.82
N ARG A 169 -8.75 2.69 -17.80
CA ARG A 169 -7.68 3.68 -17.86
C ARG A 169 -6.59 3.36 -16.87
N LEU A 170 -5.37 3.55 -17.29
CA LEU A 170 -4.20 3.56 -16.41
C LEU A 170 -3.90 5.01 -16.04
N TYR A 171 -3.79 5.29 -14.75
CA TYR A 171 -3.40 6.60 -14.24
C TYR A 171 -1.97 6.55 -13.73
N VAL A 172 -1.14 7.43 -14.25
CA VAL A 172 0.31 7.50 -13.98
C VAL A 172 0.65 8.92 -13.52
N LEU A 173 1.27 9.05 -12.37
CA LEU A 173 1.79 10.33 -11.88
C LEU A 173 3.28 10.43 -12.23
N THR A 174 3.59 11.24 -13.23
CA THR A 174 4.94 11.41 -13.75
C THR A 174 5.80 12.34 -12.90
N SER A 175 7.13 12.27 -13.06
CA SER A 175 8.09 13.04 -12.26
C SER A 175 8.00 14.57 -12.46
N ASP A 176 7.30 15.04 -13.47
CA ASP A 176 6.96 16.46 -13.67
C ASP A 176 5.76 16.94 -12.82
N GLY A 177 5.15 16.03 -12.06
CA GLY A 177 4.01 16.32 -11.19
C GLY A 177 2.64 16.24 -11.88
N TYR A 178 2.57 15.71 -13.09
CA TYR A 178 1.31 15.58 -13.84
C TYR A 178 0.75 14.15 -13.78
N LEU A 179 -0.54 14.07 -13.52
CA LEU A 179 -1.34 12.85 -13.66
C LEU A 179 -1.68 12.63 -15.13
N ARG A 180 -1.30 11.49 -15.67
CA ARG A 180 -1.54 11.06 -17.04
C ARG A 180 -2.60 9.99 -17.07
N THR A 181 -3.49 10.06 -18.04
CA THR A 181 -4.53 9.06 -18.31
C THR A 181 -4.14 8.30 -19.58
N ILE A 182 -3.85 7.01 -19.46
CA ILE A 182 -3.34 6.18 -20.55
C ILE A 182 -4.41 5.16 -20.97
N ASP A 183 -4.63 5.02 -22.26
CA ASP A 183 -5.43 3.95 -22.84
C ASP A 183 -4.65 2.63 -22.78
N LEU A 184 -5.21 1.62 -22.10
CA LEU A 184 -4.54 0.33 -21.91
C LEU A 184 -4.35 -0.47 -23.21
N SER A 185 -5.14 -0.18 -24.24
CA SER A 185 -5.09 -0.89 -25.52
C SER A 185 -3.94 -0.42 -26.40
N THR A 186 -3.59 0.87 -26.32
CA THR A 186 -2.63 1.51 -27.22
C THR A 186 -1.39 2.05 -26.53
N GLY A 187 -1.46 2.35 -25.22
CA GLY A 187 -0.43 3.07 -24.49
C GLY A 187 -0.42 4.57 -24.73
N GLU A 188 -1.38 5.11 -25.47
CA GLU A 188 -1.49 6.53 -25.78
C GLU A 188 -2.17 7.31 -24.65
N GLU A 189 -1.83 8.59 -24.50
CA GLU A 189 -2.52 9.48 -23.56
C GLU A 189 -3.96 9.71 -24.05
N ALA A 190 -4.94 9.35 -23.21
CA ALA A 190 -6.37 9.43 -23.52
C ALA A 190 -6.99 10.78 -23.19
N ASP A 191 -6.44 11.50 -22.21
CA ASP A 191 -6.88 12.82 -21.76
C ASP A 191 -5.67 13.76 -21.64
N PRO A 192 -5.86 15.08 -21.71
CA PRO A 192 -4.80 16.03 -21.39
C PRO A 192 -4.27 15.81 -19.95
N PRO A 193 -2.95 15.94 -19.74
CA PRO A 193 -2.35 15.80 -18.42
C PRO A 193 -2.93 16.79 -17.41
N ALA A 194 -3.19 16.33 -16.18
CA ALA A 194 -3.68 17.17 -15.09
C ALA A 194 -2.57 17.41 -14.07
N GLN A 195 -2.30 18.67 -13.72
CA GLN A 195 -1.30 18.98 -12.69
C GLN A 195 -1.81 18.49 -11.33
N MET A 196 -1.05 17.59 -10.69
CA MET A 196 -1.35 17.03 -9.37
C MET A 196 -0.37 17.50 -8.29
N LEU A 197 0.89 17.68 -8.65
CA LEU A 197 1.90 18.24 -7.75
C LEU A 197 2.30 19.64 -8.22
N SER A 198 2.54 20.54 -7.28
CA SER A 198 2.84 21.96 -7.58
C SER A 198 4.19 22.16 -8.26
N MET A 199 5.11 21.21 -8.10
CA MET A 199 6.48 21.25 -8.60
C MET A 199 6.88 19.87 -9.12
N PRO A 200 7.85 19.79 -10.05
CA PRO A 200 8.44 18.53 -10.47
C PRO A 200 9.30 17.89 -9.36
N TYR A 201 9.64 16.64 -9.56
CA TYR A 201 10.52 15.85 -8.70
C TYR A 201 10.00 15.65 -7.26
N GLY A 202 8.71 15.84 -7.03
CA GLY A 202 8.09 15.40 -5.78
C GLY A 202 8.26 13.90 -5.59
N LYS A 203 8.10 13.43 -4.36
CA LYS A 203 8.12 12.00 -4.03
C LYS A 203 6.71 11.53 -3.64
N PRO A 204 5.80 11.35 -4.61
CA PRO A 204 4.52 10.69 -4.34
C PRO A 204 4.72 9.19 -4.15
N TYR A 205 3.84 8.60 -3.34
CA TYR A 205 3.73 7.16 -3.13
C TYR A 205 2.57 6.57 -3.94
N GLY A 206 2.36 5.26 -3.86
CA GLY A 206 1.41 4.54 -4.70
C GLY A 206 0.04 5.21 -4.81
N LEU A 207 -0.49 5.27 -6.02
CA LEU A 207 -1.82 5.84 -6.27
C LEU A 207 -2.91 4.88 -5.78
N ASN A 208 -3.95 5.42 -5.15
CA ASN A 208 -5.17 4.69 -4.80
C ASN A 208 -6.37 5.35 -5.47
N LEU A 209 -7.22 4.57 -6.12
CA LEU A 209 -8.40 5.07 -6.83
C LEU A 209 -9.66 4.48 -6.20
N VAL A 210 -10.42 5.33 -5.54
CA VAL A 210 -11.69 4.97 -4.89
C VAL A 210 -12.74 6.02 -5.21
N ASN A 211 -13.93 5.62 -5.62
CA ASN A 211 -15.06 6.50 -5.91
C ASN A 211 -14.71 7.64 -6.89
N ASN A 212 -13.98 7.32 -7.97
CA ASN A 212 -13.48 8.30 -8.96
C ASN A 212 -12.56 9.39 -8.39
N VAL A 213 -11.92 9.14 -7.26
CA VAL A 213 -10.90 10.04 -6.71
C VAL A 213 -9.58 9.31 -6.60
N ILE A 214 -8.53 9.89 -7.14
CA ILE A 214 -7.16 9.39 -7.03
C ILE A 214 -6.49 10.06 -5.83
N TYR A 215 -5.97 9.22 -4.92
CA TYR A 215 -5.27 9.66 -3.73
C TYR A 215 -3.79 9.28 -3.82
N THR A 216 -2.93 10.15 -3.32
CA THR A 216 -1.52 9.85 -3.01
C THR A 216 -1.06 10.72 -1.85
N VAL A 217 0.04 10.32 -1.22
CA VAL A 217 0.73 11.11 -0.21
C VAL A 217 2.15 11.41 -0.68
N THR A 218 2.75 12.50 -0.21
CA THR A 218 4.11 12.89 -0.56
C THR A 218 5.00 12.96 0.67
N GLY A 219 6.27 12.61 0.50
CA GLY A 219 7.24 12.64 1.57
C GLY A 219 8.52 13.40 1.22
N GLN A 220 9.32 13.71 2.26
CA GLN A 220 10.67 14.25 2.19
C GLN A 220 10.82 15.66 1.61
N GLY A 221 9.73 16.35 1.24
CA GLY A 221 9.79 17.67 0.60
C GLY A 221 10.58 17.68 -0.72
N CYS A 222 10.71 16.53 -1.37
CA CYS A 222 11.42 16.40 -2.64
C CYS A 222 10.86 17.37 -3.68
N GLY A 223 11.74 17.99 -4.46
CA GLY A 223 11.36 18.99 -5.46
C GLY A 223 10.70 20.26 -4.90
N GLY A 224 10.66 20.45 -3.57
CA GLY A 224 9.92 21.55 -2.92
C GLY A 224 8.41 21.31 -2.85
N VAL A 225 7.95 20.09 -3.17
CA VAL A 225 6.53 19.71 -3.06
C VAL A 225 6.15 19.59 -1.59
N PRO A 226 5.07 20.25 -1.12
CA PRO A 226 4.59 20.11 0.25
C PRO A 226 4.25 18.65 0.58
N ASN A 227 4.68 18.18 1.75
CA ASN A 227 4.25 16.88 2.28
C ASN A 227 2.77 16.95 2.64
N ALA A 228 1.93 16.22 1.94
CA ALA A 228 0.48 16.29 2.12
C ALA A 228 -0.23 15.05 1.55
N LEU A 229 -1.48 14.89 1.89
CA LEU A 229 -2.44 14.04 1.17
C LEU A 229 -2.98 14.84 -0.03
N TYR A 230 -2.92 14.26 -1.20
CA TYR A 230 -3.43 14.79 -2.47
C TYR A 230 -4.62 13.95 -2.92
N ALA A 231 -5.71 14.61 -3.28
CA ALA A 231 -6.92 14.01 -3.81
C ALA A 231 -7.29 14.67 -5.14
N TYR A 232 -7.28 13.91 -6.23
CA TYR A 232 -7.72 14.40 -7.55
C TYR A 232 -9.04 13.73 -7.95
N ASN A 233 -10.10 14.52 -8.02
CA ASN A 233 -11.42 14.05 -8.39
C ASN A 233 -11.55 13.95 -9.91
N LEU A 234 -11.65 12.73 -10.45
CA LEU A 234 -11.76 12.49 -11.89
C LEU A 234 -13.05 13.02 -12.50
N THR A 235 -14.10 13.20 -11.72
CA THR A 235 -15.39 13.74 -12.19
C THR A 235 -15.39 15.27 -12.26
N THR A 236 -14.98 15.94 -11.17
CA THR A 236 -14.97 17.40 -11.10
C THR A 236 -13.69 18.02 -11.69
N LYS A 237 -12.66 17.20 -11.94
CA LYS A 237 -11.30 17.60 -12.35
C LYS A 237 -10.62 18.55 -11.37
N LYS A 238 -11.01 18.48 -10.10
CA LYS A 238 -10.42 19.30 -9.03
C LYS A 238 -9.35 18.55 -8.26
N LEU A 239 -8.28 19.26 -7.97
CA LEU A 239 -7.25 18.85 -7.03
C LEU A 239 -7.53 19.46 -5.66
N THR A 240 -7.48 18.65 -4.62
CA THR A 240 -7.51 19.08 -3.22
C THR A 240 -6.27 18.56 -2.51
N VAL A 241 -5.63 19.41 -1.71
CA VAL A 241 -4.44 19.10 -0.94
C VAL A 241 -4.72 19.34 0.52
N SER A 242 -4.39 18.40 1.41
CA SER A 242 -4.61 18.56 2.84
C SER A 242 -3.81 19.73 3.42
N GLN A 243 -4.40 20.41 4.39
CA GLN A 243 -3.79 21.56 5.06
C GLN A 243 -3.89 21.39 6.57
N PRO A 244 -2.89 21.84 7.32
CA PRO A 244 -1.60 22.36 6.87
C PRO A 244 -0.73 21.26 6.24
N PRO A 245 0.41 21.62 5.57
CA PRO A 245 1.40 20.62 5.17
C PRO A 245 1.89 19.85 6.38
N GLN A 246 2.01 18.53 6.22
CA GLN A 246 2.35 17.59 7.28
C GLN A 246 3.88 17.34 7.38
N ALA A 247 4.26 16.47 8.30
CA ALA A 247 5.54 15.78 8.27
C ALA A 247 5.71 14.95 6.99
N GLY A 248 6.83 14.29 6.79
CA GLY A 248 7.00 13.36 5.66
C GLY A 248 5.95 12.24 5.75
N LEU A 249 5.07 12.13 4.75
CA LEU A 249 4.10 11.04 4.71
C LEU A 249 4.72 9.85 4.00
N TRP A 250 4.53 8.65 4.57
CA TRP A 250 5.27 7.46 4.18
C TRP A 250 4.34 6.30 3.77
N GLY A 251 5.00 5.25 3.32
CA GLY A 251 4.37 4.00 2.90
C GLY A 251 4.39 3.82 1.38
N THR A 252 5.15 2.82 0.91
CA THR A 252 5.41 2.62 -0.54
C THR A 252 4.14 2.39 -1.34
N ALA A 253 3.11 1.78 -0.74
CA ALA A 253 1.83 1.55 -1.41
C ALA A 253 0.92 2.80 -1.46
N GLY A 254 1.31 3.91 -0.81
CA GLY A 254 0.48 5.10 -0.70
C GLY A 254 -0.65 4.94 0.32
N PRO A 255 -1.64 5.84 0.35
CA PRO A 255 -2.68 5.81 1.38
C PRO A 255 -3.60 4.61 1.21
N ALA A 256 -4.04 4.02 2.33
CA ALA A 256 -5.10 3.03 2.36
C ALA A 256 -6.47 3.72 2.45
N VAL A 257 -7.52 3.11 1.91
CA VAL A 257 -8.88 3.65 1.98
C VAL A 257 -9.83 2.59 2.51
N GLY A 258 -10.49 2.90 3.62
CA GLY A 258 -11.44 2.01 4.30
C GLY A 258 -12.78 1.86 3.56
N ALA A 259 -13.61 0.95 4.04
CA ALA A 259 -14.91 0.66 3.43
C ALA A 259 -15.87 1.85 3.43
N ASP A 260 -15.74 2.76 4.37
CA ASP A 260 -16.52 4.01 4.46
C ASP A 260 -15.93 5.17 3.64
N GLY A 261 -14.83 4.94 2.91
CA GLY A 261 -14.11 5.95 2.14
C GLY A 261 -13.14 6.81 2.95
N THR A 262 -12.91 6.49 4.22
CA THR A 262 -11.89 7.16 5.04
C THR A 262 -10.50 6.80 4.54
N ILE A 263 -9.63 7.82 4.42
CA ILE A 263 -8.26 7.70 3.89
C ILE A 263 -7.29 7.65 5.07
N TYR A 264 -6.40 6.66 5.10
CA TYR A 264 -5.43 6.42 6.17
C TYR A 264 -4.01 6.38 5.65
N PHE A 265 -3.09 6.98 6.41
CA PHE A 265 -1.65 6.97 6.14
C PHE A 265 -0.85 7.23 7.42
N GLU A 266 0.45 7.08 7.37
CA GLU A 266 1.36 7.35 8.47
C GLU A 266 2.31 8.51 8.12
N SER A 267 2.69 9.27 9.16
CA SER A 267 3.65 10.36 9.06
C SER A 267 4.90 10.09 9.89
N GLY A 268 6.03 10.57 9.38
CA GLY A 268 7.32 10.47 10.03
C GLY A 268 7.64 11.69 10.91
N ASP A 269 8.92 11.95 11.03
CA ASP A 269 9.45 13.06 11.83
C ASP A 269 9.09 14.43 11.24
N GLY A 270 8.87 15.39 12.11
CA GLY A 270 8.51 16.76 11.73
C GLY A 270 7.93 17.56 12.88
N PRO A 271 7.42 18.77 12.59
CA PRO A 271 6.78 19.58 13.61
C PRO A 271 5.47 18.93 14.08
N TYR A 272 5.26 18.94 15.39
CA TYR A 272 4.03 18.47 16.02
C TYR A 272 3.32 19.62 16.73
N ASP A 273 2.10 19.90 16.32
CA ASP A 273 1.16 20.82 16.94
C ASP A 273 -0.27 20.39 16.57
N ALA A 274 -0.82 19.46 17.34
CA ALA A 274 -2.13 18.88 17.09
C ALA A 274 -3.27 19.93 17.04
N ALA A 275 -3.14 21.01 17.80
CA ALA A 275 -4.15 22.08 17.80
C ALA A 275 -4.22 22.82 16.46
N SER A 276 -3.12 22.90 15.72
CA SER A 276 -3.08 23.46 14.37
C SER A 276 -3.22 22.39 13.27
N GLY A 277 -3.42 21.12 13.62
CA GLY A 277 -3.52 20.02 12.68
C GLY A 277 -2.18 19.57 12.10
N LYS A 278 -1.04 19.98 12.66
CA LYS A 278 0.29 19.49 12.27
C LYS A 278 0.61 18.23 13.07
N LEU A 279 0.62 17.12 12.37
CA LEU A 279 0.89 15.82 12.96
C LEU A 279 2.22 15.27 12.44
N SER A 280 3.01 14.69 13.32
CA SER A 280 4.24 13.97 12.99
C SER A 280 4.30 12.69 13.80
N THR A 281 4.95 11.67 13.27
CA THR A 281 5.06 10.35 13.90
C THR A 281 3.67 9.84 14.34
N SER A 282 2.70 9.91 13.43
CA SER A 282 1.29 9.67 13.69
C SER A 282 0.65 8.80 12.60
N ALA A 283 -0.43 8.12 12.93
CA ALA A 283 -1.37 7.58 11.96
C ALA A 283 -2.55 8.56 11.83
N GLU A 284 -2.94 8.87 10.62
CA GLU A 284 -3.93 9.91 10.32
C GLU A 284 -5.09 9.35 9.50
N ALA A 285 -6.29 9.84 9.78
CA ALA A 285 -7.52 9.53 9.07
C ALA A 285 -8.15 10.79 8.50
N PHE A 286 -8.41 10.81 7.20
CA PHE A 286 -9.08 11.92 6.50
C PHE A 286 -10.36 11.44 5.83
N THR A 287 -11.34 12.33 5.71
CA THR A 287 -12.50 12.16 4.85
C THR A 287 -12.38 13.08 3.65
N PHE A 288 -12.97 12.66 2.52
CA PHE A 288 -13.08 13.47 1.32
C PHE A 288 -14.55 13.58 0.91
N ALA A 289 -15.08 14.80 0.92
CA ALA A 289 -16.44 15.09 0.51
C ALA A 289 -16.52 16.47 -0.12
N ASN A 290 -17.30 16.62 -1.20
CA ASN A 290 -17.50 17.89 -1.91
C ASN A 290 -16.16 18.58 -2.28
N ASP A 291 -15.20 17.80 -2.79
CA ASP A 291 -13.85 18.25 -3.11
C ASP A 291 -13.13 18.92 -1.93
N THR A 292 -13.34 18.41 -0.71
CA THR A 292 -12.70 18.90 0.52
C THR A 292 -12.15 17.74 1.32
N LEU A 293 -10.89 17.84 1.75
CA LEU A 293 -10.23 16.95 2.68
C LEU A 293 -10.38 17.48 4.10
N THR A 294 -10.83 16.63 5.02
CA THR A 294 -11.01 16.99 6.43
C THR A 294 -10.35 15.93 7.31
N LEU A 295 -9.49 16.36 8.24
CA LEU A 295 -8.94 15.47 9.27
C LEU A 295 -10.11 14.94 10.13
N LYS A 296 -10.26 13.61 10.16
CA LYS A 296 -11.32 12.92 10.89
C LYS A 296 -10.84 12.49 12.28
N ASP A 297 -9.65 11.92 12.33
CA ASP A 297 -9.06 11.35 13.55
C ASP A 297 -7.56 11.12 13.35
N TYR A 298 -6.84 10.88 14.44
CA TYR A 298 -5.43 10.52 14.41
C TYR A 298 -5.03 9.69 15.66
N TYR A 299 -3.90 9.04 15.55
CA TYR A 299 -3.19 8.40 16.66
C TYR A 299 -1.75 8.87 16.68
N THR A 300 -1.27 9.36 17.79
CA THR A 300 0.13 9.74 18.02
C THR A 300 0.69 8.95 19.20
N PRO A 301 1.78 8.18 19.03
CA PRO A 301 2.40 7.47 20.15
C PRO A 301 2.87 8.42 21.24
N THR A 302 2.66 8.07 22.51
CA THR A 302 3.08 8.89 23.67
C THR A 302 4.58 9.23 23.71
N ASN A 303 5.41 8.44 23.00
CA ASN A 303 6.85 8.68 22.85
C ASN A 303 7.24 9.37 21.52
N HIS A 304 6.29 10.00 20.81
CA HIS A 304 6.52 10.59 19.47
C HIS A 304 7.69 11.58 19.46
N ILE A 305 7.90 12.40 20.50
CA ILE A 305 9.04 13.33 20.60
C ILE A 305 10.37 12.56 20.57
N TRP A 306 10.43 11.43 21.26
CA TRP A 306 11.63 10.60 21.30
C TRP A 306 11.85 9.91 19.95
N LEU A 307 10.79 9.44 19.29
CA LEU A 307 10.82 8.86 17.95
C LEU A 307 11.32 9.90 16.91
N THR A 308 10.70 11.08 16.86
CA THR A 308 11.07 12.19 15.97
C THR A 308 12.54 12.58 16.10
N ARG A 309 13.06 12.68 17.33
CA ARG A 309 14.47 13.05 17.56
C ARG A 309 15.47 11.99 17.09
N ARG A 310 15.03 10.80 16.76
CA ARG A 310 15.85 9.67 16.32
C ARG A 310 15.55 9.20 14.92
N ASP A 311 14.75 9.94 14.18
CA ASP A 311 14.31 9.55 12.84
C ASP A 311 13.68 8.13 12.82
N LEU A 312 12.87 7.84 13.85
CA LEU A 312 12.16 6.58 13.98
C LEU A 312 10.72 6.74 13.51
N ASP A 313 10.58 7.05 12.23
CA ASP A 313 9.29 7.31 11.59
C ASP A 313 8.29 6.18 11.74
N MET A 314 7.01 6.54 11.84
CA MET A 314 5.94 5.68 11.37
C MET A 314 5.93 5.76 9.85
N ASN A 315 6.39 4.72 9.19
CA ASN A 315 6.74 4.78 7.76
C ASN A 315 6.22 3.61 6.94
N ALA A 316 5.29 2.86 7.50
CA ALA A 316 4.60 1.79 6.77
C ALA A 316 3.28 2.31 6.18
N THR A 317 2.88 1.77 5.04
CA THR A 317 1.48 1.88 4.62
C THR A 317 0.63 1.04 5.59
N PRO A 318 -0.37 1.63 6.28
CA PRO A 318 -1.25 0.87 7.14
C PRO A 318 -2.09 -0.12 6.32
N ALA A 319 -2.24 -1.35 6.82
CA ALA A 319 -3.12 -2.35 6.23
C ALA A 319 -4.48 -2.35 6.94
N ILE A 320 -5.57 -2.33 6.16
CA ILE A 320 -6.95 -2.33 6.67
C ILE A 320 -7.54 -3.73 6.53
N PHE A 321 -8.30 -4.16 7.52
CA PHE A 321 -8.94 -5.48 7.47
C PHE A 321 -10.15 -5.58 8.39
N PRO A 322 -11.13 -6.45 8.06
CA PRO A 322 -12.22 -6.78 8.97
C PRO A 322 -11.75 -7.74 10.07
N PHE A 323 -12.18 -7.48 11.30
CA PHE A 323 -11.95 -8.38 12.43
C PHE A 323 -13.11 -8.31 13.42
N LYS A 324 -13.81 -9.42 13.63
CA LYS A 324 -14.93 -9.55 14.59
C LYS A 324 -15.99 -8.44 14.49
N GLY A 325 -16.41 -8.13 13.27
CA GLY A 325 -17.43 -7.12 13.00
C GLY A 325 -16.97 -5.66 13.06
N LYS A 326 -15.69 -5.43 13.29
CA LYS A 326 -15.02 -4.13 13.19
C LYS A 326 -14.13 -4.07 11.96
N GLU A 327 -13.87 -2.87 11.49
CA GLU A 327 -12.77 -2.60 10.56
C GLU A 327 -11.59 -2.08 11.38
N LEU A 328 -10.47 -2.77 11.29
CA LEU A 328 -9.24 -2.43 12.00
C LEU A 328 -8.15 -2.04 11.02
N LEU A 329 -7.17 -1.29 11.54
CA LEU A 329 -5.92 -0.99 10.85
C LEU A 329 -4.75 -1.52 11.66
N VAL A 330 -3.70 -1.92 10.98
CA VAL A 330 -2.41 -2.14 11.61
C VAL A 330 -1.37 -1.25 10.94
N GLY A 331 -0.67 -0.49 11.76
CA GLY A 331 0.44 0.37 11.37
C GLY A 331 1.74 -0.04 12.06
N SER A 332 2.86 0.46 11.57
CA SER A 332 4.19 0.18 12.11
C SER A 332 5.22 1.19 11.60
N GLY A 333 6.45 1.07 12.07
CA GLY A 333 7.53 1.93 11.63
C GLY A 333 8.92 1.43 12.05
N LYS A 334 9.91 2.31 11.93
CA LYS A 334 11.31 2.04 12.24
C LYS A 334 11.53 1.60 13.70
N GLU A 335 10.64 1.98 14.64
CA GLU A 335 10.72 1.50 16.03
C GLU A 335 10.57 -0.03 16.13
N GLY A 336 9.91 -0.69 15.15
CA GLY A 336 9.66 -2.12 15.18
C GLY A 336 8.49 -2.54 16.09
N ARG A 337 7.56 -1.63 16.38
CA ARG A 337 6.29 -1.86 17.05
C ARG A 337 5.17 -1.87 16.05
N PHE A 338 4.07 -2.52 16.45
CA PHE A 338 2.81 -2.50 15.72
C PHE A 338 1.73 -1.79 16.54
N PHE A 339 0.91 -1.04 15.83
CA PHE A 339 -0.25 -0.35 16.39
C PHE A 339 -1.49 -0.91 15.71
N VAL A 340 -2.40 -1.52 16.50
CA VAL A 340 -3.70 -1.95 15.99
C VAL A 340 -4.72 -0.92 16.43
N MET A 341 -5.45 -0.36 15.47
CA MET A 341 -6.38 0.75 15.65
C MET A 341 -7.77 0.37 15.15
N ASP A 342 -8.81 0.90 15.77
CA ASP A 342 -10.17 0.82 15.25
C ASP A 342 -10.37 1.94 14.23
N SER A 343 -10.90 1.66 13.03
CA SER A 343 -11.13 2.65 11.98
C SER A 343 -12.07 3.79 12.40
N LYS A 344 -12.85 3.58 13.46
CA LYS A 344 -13.75 4.58 14.01
C LYS A 344 -13.13 5.43 15.12
N SER A 345 -11.99 4.98 15.69
CA SER A 345 -11.29 5.69 16.77
C SER A 345 -9.85 5.21 16.83
N LEU A 346 -8.94 5.89 16.13
CA LEU A 346 -7.55 5.45 15.95
C LEU A 346 -6.79 5.41 17.28
N GLY A 347 -6.85 6.50 18.03
CA GLY A 347 -6.11 6.67 19.29
C GLY A 347 -6.98 6.82 20.53
N GLY A 348 -8.28 6.49 20.48
CA GLY A 348 -9.19 6.73 21.59
C GLY A 348 -9.52 8.22 21.76
N ALA A 349 -10.06 8.60 22.92
CA ALA A 349 -10.47 9.97 23.21
C ALA A 349 -9.28 10.94 23.40
N ASP A 350 -8.10 10.41 23.71
CA ASP A 350 -6.86 11.16 23.92
C ASP A 350 -5.95 11.18 22.68
N HIS A 351 -6.33 10.47 21.62
CA HIS A 351 -5.53 10.25 20.41
C HIS A 351 -4.17 9.56 20.66
N GLU A 352 -3.98 8.95 21.83
CA GLU A 352 -2.73 8.28 22.23
C GLU A 352 -2.94 6.82 22.62
N THR A 353 -4.20 6.37 22.76
CA THR A 353 -4.59 5.03 23.23
C THR A 353 -5.24 4.21 22.12
N PRO A 354 -4.45 3.47 21.27
CA PRO A 354 -4.98 2.56 20.27
C PRO A 354 -5.53 1.29 20.91
N LEU A 355 -6.18 0.41 20.14
CA LEU A 355 -6.59 -0.91 20.64
C LEU A 355 -5.40 -1.74 21.13
N LEU A 356 -4.25 -1.62 20.44
CA LEU A 356 -3.00 -2.25 20.84
C LEU A 356 -1.81 -1.38 20.44
N ARG A 357 -0.93 -1.11 21.39
CA ARG A 357 0.47 -0.76 21.20
C ARG A 357 1.30 -1.98 21.60
N SER A 358 1.87 -2.67 20.63
CA SER A 358 2.60 -3.91 20.87
C SER A 358 3.93 -3.69 21.62
N PRO A 359 4.57 -4.73 22.18
CA PRO A 359 6.00 -4.68 22.47
C PRO A 359 6.82 -4.48 21.18
N LEU A 360 8.11 -4.25 21.30
CA LEU A 360 9.02 -4.33 20.14
C LEU A 360 9.04 -5.76 19.62
N PHE A 361 8.87 -5.94 18.30
CA PHE A 361 9.03 -7.24 17.65
C PHE A 361 10.38 -7.35 16.95
N SER A 362 10.87 -6.25 16.40
CA SER A 362 12.16 -6.12 15.73
C SER A 362 12.87 -4.84 16.18
N ASN A 363 14.02 -4.53 15.58
CA ASN A 363 14.83 -3.37 15.90
C ASN A 363 15.13 -3.26 17.40
N LYS A 364 15.59 -4.33 18.00
CA LYS A 364 15.87 -4.42 19.43
C LYS A 364 16.77 -3.30 19.95
N ASN A 365 17.70 -2.85 19.13
CA ASN A 365 18.67 -1.82 19.46
C ASN A 365 18.18 -0.40 19.09
N VAL A 366 16.99 -0.30 18.51
CA VAL A 366 16.34 0.96 18.11
C VAL A 366 17.24 1.80 17.19
N ASN A 367 17.77 1.14 16.16
CA ASN A 367 18.56 1.76 15.10
C ASN A 367 17.63 2.33 14.01
N PHE A 368 17.90 3.52 13.51
CA PHE A 368 17.02 4.21 12.57
C PHE A 368 17.28 3.87 11.09
N GLN A 369 18.46 3.37 10.74
CA GLN A 369 18.89 3.33 9.33
C GLN A 369 18.12 2.31 8.49
N THR A 370 18.06 1.06 8.92
CA THR A 370 17.59 -0.06 8.11
C THR A 370 16.69 -1.01 8.87
N GLU A 371 16.43 -0.71 10.13
CA GLU A 371 15.75 -1.61 11.05
C GLU A 371 14.28 -1.25 11.23
N GLY A 372 13.53 -2.15 11.84
CA GLY A 372 12.09 -2.00 11.99
C GLY A 372 11.32 -2.39 10.72
N THR A 373 10.16 -1.82 10.55
CA THR A 373 9.28 -2.06 9.41
C THR A 373 9.46 -1.01 8.34
N TRP A 374 9.50 -1.45 7.07
CA TRP A 374 9.56 -0.58 5.90
C TRP A 374 8.53 -1.00 4.84
N GLY A 375 7.97 -0.03 4.13
CA GLY A 375 7.08 -0.27 2.99
C GLY A 375 5.63 -0.51 3.41
N SER A 376 5.11 -1.71 3.21
CA SER A 376 3.72 -2.06 3.50
C SER A 376 3.65 -3.34 4.33
N LEU A 377 2.64 -3.42 5.16
CA LEU A 377 2.26 -4.64 5.87
C LEU A 377 1.37 -5.50 4.98
N ALA A 378 1.26 -6.79 5.31
CA ALA A 378 0.24 -7.63 4.73
C ALA A 378 -0.59 -8.33 5.80
N THR A 379 -1.86 -8.60 5.49
CA THR A 379 -2.76 -9.31 6.40
C THR A 379 -3.66 -10.26 5.64
N TRP A 380 -3.94 -11.41 6.22
CA TRP A 380 -4.82 -12.40 5.64
C TRP A 380 -5.57 -13.18 6.71
N GLU A 381 -6.62 -13.86 6.33
CA GLU A 381 -7.37 -14.75 7.21
C GLU A 381 -7.19 -16.20 6.74
N SER A 382 -6.69 -17.04 7.64
CA SER A 382 -6.55 -18.47 7.39
C SER A 382 -7.89 -19.19 7.47
N LYS A 383 -7.96 -20.42 6.97
CA LYS A 383 -9.19 -21.22 6.90
C LYS A 383 -9.87 -21.46 8.26
N ASP A 384 -9.11 -21.40 9.33
CA ASP A 384 -9.57 -21.49 10.72
C ASP A 384 -9.99 -20.14 11.32
N HIS A 385 -10.17 -19.12 10.46
CA HIS A 385 -10.52 -17.74 10.84
C HIS A 385 -9.50 -17.04 11.75
N THR A 386 -8.25 -17.50 11.77
CA THR A 386 -7.17 -16.74 12.41
C THR A 386 -6.74 -15.59 11.50
N ARG A 387 -6.73 -14.37 12.04
CA ARG A 387 -6.19 -13.20 11.37
C ARG A 387 -4.67 -13.14 11.59
N TRP A 388 -3.94 -13.05 10.49
CA TRP A 388 -2.49 -12.96 10.46
C TRP A 388 -2.05 -11.58 10.01
N ILE A 389 -0.98 -11.08 10.64
CA ILE A 389 -0.28 -9.86 10.24
C ILE A 389 1.14 -10.26 9.89
N LEU A 390 1.58 -9.87 8.69
CA LEU A 390 2.92 -10.11 8.19
C LEU A 390 3.62 -8.77 7.95
N SER A 391 4.89 -8.71 8.32
CA SER A 391 5.70 -7.50 8.15
C SER A 391 7.07 -7.84 7.59
N PRO A 392 7.53 -7.11 6.57
CA PRO A 392 8.96 -7.05 6.30
C PRO A 392 9.62 -6.37 7.50
N THR A 393 10.77 -6.88 7.92
CA THR A 393 11.48 -6.31 9.06
C THR A 393 12.97 -6.38 8.89
N GLY A 394 13.66 -5.38 9.42
CA GLY A 394 15.11 -5.33 9.54
C GLY A 394 15.54 -5.31 11.01
N GLY A 395 16.79 -5.69 11.23
CA GLY A 395 17.45 -5.69 12.52
C GLY A 395 17.06 -6.85 13.44
N ASP A 396 17.66 -6.83 14.62
CA ASP A 396 17.51 -7.90 15.61
C ASP A 396 16.08 -8.03 16.12
N LEU A 397 15.63 -9.30 16.26
CA LEU A 397 14.34 -9.59 16.87
C LEU A 397 14.36 -9.25 18.37
N ALA A 398 13.32 -8.53 18.82
CA ALA A 398 13.19 -8.09 20.21
C ALA A 398 12.37 -9.04 21.09
N VAL A 399 11.58 -9.94 20.47
CA VAL A 399 10.80 -10.97 21.15
C VAL A 399 11.14 -12.36 20.61
N PRO A 400 10.94 -13.42 21.40
CA PRO A 400 11.09 -14.78 20.90
C PRO A 400 9.95 -15.15 19.94
N PHE A 401 10.30 -15.76 18.82
CA PHE A 401 9.34 -16.36 17.90
C PHE A 401 9.34 -17.88 18.10
N PRO A 402 8.17 -18.54 18.22
CA PRO A 402 8.07 -19.98 18.39
C PRO A 402 8.70 -20.79 17.25
N VAL A 403 8.62 -20.27 16.02
CA VAL A 403 9.20 -20.90 14.83
C VAL A 403 10.20 -19.95 14.20
N LYS A 404 11.41 -20.43 13.96
CA LYS A 404 12.50 -19.71 13.29
C LYS A 404 13.15 -20.60 12.23
N HIS A 405 13.40 -20.02 11.06
CA HIS A 405 14.02 -20.71 9.93
C HIS A 405 15.51 -20.35 9.76
N GLY A 406 16.22 -20.19 10.88
CA GLY A 406 17.64 -19.85 10.95
C GLY A 406 17.89 -18.50 11.63
N PRO A 407 19.15 -18.09 11.73
CA PRO A 407 19.51 -16.74 12.11
C PRO A 407 19.08 -15.75 11.01
N ALA A 408 18.59 -14.59 11.41
CA ALA A 408 18.12 -13.56 10.48
C ALA A 408 18.79 -12.21 10.82
N PRO A 409 20.11 -12.07 10.60
CA PRO A 409 20.87 -10.88 10.98
C PRO A 409 20.48 -9.64 10.17
N HIS A 410 19.94 -9.81 8.95
CA HIS A 410 19.45 -8.69 8.13
C HIS A 410 17.93 -8.50 8.25
N GLY A 411 17.23 -9.39 9.00
CA GLY A 411 15.80 -9.42 9.10
C GLY A 411 15.15 -10.43 8.14
N GLY A 412 13.89 -10.19 7.80
CA GLY A 412 13.08 -11.07 6.94
C GLY A 412 11.59 -10.76 7.10
N ILE A 413 10.75 -11.76 6.90
CA ILE A 413 9.32 -11.64 7.18
C ILE A 413 9.04 -12.21 8.56
N ILE A 414 8.38 -11.40 9.41
CA ILE A 414 7.80 -11.86 10.66
C ILE A 414 6.29 -11.98 10.51
N ALA A 415 5.72 -13.00 11.15
CA ALA A 415 4.28 -13.21 11.18
C ALA A 415 3.77 -13.29 12.61
N MET A 416 2.64 -12.66 12.82
CA MET A 416 1.94 -12.57 14.09
C MET A 416 0.48 -12.96 13.90
N LYS A 417 -0.11 -13.51 14.95
CA LYS A 417 -1.55 -13.78 15.02
C LYS A 417 -2.24 -12.68 15.82
N LEU A 418 -3.26 -12.08 15.23
CA LEU A 418 -4.14 -11.19 15.96
C LEU A 418 -5.13 -12.02 16.77
N VAL A 419 -5.18 -11.82 18.07
CA VAL A 419 -6.04 -12.56 19.00
C VAL A 419 -6.84 -11.60 19.86
N GLU A 420 -8.01 -12.05 20.33
CA GLU A 420 -8.78 -11.32 21.32
C GLU A 420 -8.11 -11.43 22.70
N ALA A 421 -8.11 -10.34 23.46
CA ALA A 421 -7.59 -10.24 24.81
C ALA A 421 -8.58 -9.46 25.68
N GLY A 422 -9.70 -10.10 26.05
CA GLY A 422 -10.86 -9.46 26.68
C GLY A 422 -11.57 -8.53 25.69
N ASP A 423 -11.71 -7.26 26.05
CA ASP A 423 -12.25 -6.19 25.21
C ASP A 423 -11.21 -5.55 24.25
N LYS A 424 -9.96 -6.02 24.33
CA LYS A 424 -8.82 -5.57 23.53
C LYS A 424 -8.35 -6.67 22.56
N VAL A 425 -7.32 -6.36 21.82
CA VAL A 425 -6.61 -7.30 20.96
C VAL A 425 -5.16 -7.42 21.37
N ASP A 426 -4.51 -8.52 20.96
CA ASP A 426 -3.07 -8.73 21.16
C ASP A 426 -2.46 -9.37 19.90
N LEU A 427 -1.16 -9.15 19.68
CA LEU A 427 -0.38 -9.76 18.62
C LEU A 427 0.55 -10.81 19.21
N LYS A 428 0.36 -12.06 18.82
CA LYS A 428 1.21 -13.18 19.23
C LYS A 428 2.21 -13.50 18.14
N ALA A 429 3.51 -13.42 18.46
CA ALA A 429 4.58 -13.88 17.59
C ALA A 429 4.32 -15.34 17.15
N ALA A 430 4.46 -15.63 15.86
CA ALA A 430 4.22 -16.95 15.31
C ALA A 430 5.48 -17.52 14.65
N TRP A 431 5.96 -16.90 13.58
CA TRP A 431 7.15 -17.36 12.89
C TRP A 431 7.96 -16.22 12.30
N VAL A 432 9.25 -16.49 12.07
CA VAL A 432 10.13 -15.64 11.27
C VAL A 432 10.76 -16.48 10.15
N SER A 433 10.84 -15.91 8.95
CA SER A 433 11.48 -16.54 7.79
C SER A 433 12.98 -16.76 7.98
N GLU A 434 13.62 -17.36 7.01
CA GLU A 434 15.07 -17.25 6.86
C GLU A 434 15.50 -15.81 6.58
N ASP A 435 16.81 -15.55 6.70
CA ASP A 435 17.40 -14.23 6.52
C ASP A 435 17.16 -13.65 5.11
N MET A 436 16.76 -12.40 5.05
CA MET A 436 16.47 -11.67 3.81
C MET A 436 17.08 -10.28 3.86
N LEU A 437 18.08 -10.04 3.03
CA LEU A 437 18.63 -8.69 2.89
C LEU A 437 17.60 -7.77 2.23
N THR A 438 17.07 -6.82 3.00
CA THR A 438 16.04 -5.86 2.58
C THR A 438 14.82 -6.56 1.99
N SER A 439 14.02 -7.17 2.87
CA SER A 439 12.75 -7.77 2.46
C SER A 439 11.76 -6.71 2.01
N GLU A 440 11.20 -6.90 0.81
CA GLU A 440 10.11 -6.09 0.26
C GLU A 440 8.77 -6.48 0.92
N PRO A 441 7.71 -5.66 0.79
CA PRO A 441 6.38 -6.00 1.24
C PRO A 441 5.92 -7.37 0.73
N PRO A 442 5.45 -8.26 1.62
CA PRO A 442 4.98 -9.58 1.22
C PRO A 442 3.59 -9.53 0.60
N VAL A 443 3.32 -10.46 -0.31
CA VAL A 443 1.99 -10.72 -0.86
C VAL A 443 1.55 -12.12 -0.51
N ILE A 444 0.31 -12.27 -0.03
CA ILE A 444 -0.25 -13.58 0.33
C ILE A 444 -1.28 -13.99 -0.72
N ALA A 445 -1.15 -15.23 -1.23
CA ALA A 445 -2.17 -15.85 -2.07
C ALA A 445 -2.28 -17.34 -1.73
N ASN A 446 -3.51 -17.81 -1.52
CA ASN A 446 -3.83 -19.22 -1.32
C ASN A 446 -2.94 -19.97 -0.31
N GLY A 447 -2.58 -19.31 0.81
CA GLY A 447 -1.74 -19.89 1.87
C GLY A 447 -0.23 -19.90 1.57
N VAL A 448 0.20 -19.20 0.55
CA VAL A 448 1.61 -18.97 0.20
C VAL A 448 1.93 -17.49 0.35
N VAL A 449 3.05 -17.17 0.99
CA VAL A 449 3.62 -15.82 1.06
C VAL A 449 4.69 -15.69 -0.01
N PHE A 450 4.53 -14.74 -0.90
CA PHE A 450 5.54 -14.36 -1.89
C PHE A 450 6.26 -13.11 -1.41
N VAL A 451 7.59 -13.14 -1.46
CA VAL A 451 8.42 -12.02 -1.02
C VAL A 451 9.72 -11.96 -1.81
N LEU A 452 10.20 -10.75 -2.03
CA LEU A 452 11.53 -10.48 -2.56
C LEU A 452 12.47 -10.09 -1.42
N ALA A 453 13.59 -10.79 -1.28
CA ALA A 453 14.77 -10.22 -0.65
C ALA A 453 15.41 -9.31 -1.70
N GLY A 454 15.25 -8.00 -1.52
CA GLY A 454 15.59 -6.99 -2.53
C GLY A 454 17.08 -6.88 -2.82
N GLY A 455 17.92 -7.28 -1.88
CA GLY A 455 19.37 -7.24 -2.03
C GLY A 455 19.96 -5.84 -1.95
N GLU A 456 19.16 -4.82 -1.74
CA GLU A 456 19.63 -3.44 -1.62
C GLU A 456 20.52 -3.26 -0.39
N PHE A 457 21.60 -2.49 -0.56
CA PHE A 457 22.34 -1.94 0.55
C PHE A 457 21.64 -0.67 1.03
N THR A 458 21.06 -0.70 2.23
CA THR A 458 20.23 0.37 2.79
C THR A 458 20.97 1.28 3.79
N GLY A 459 22.26 1.06 4.06
CA GLY A 459 23.06 1.92 4.94
C GLY A 459 22.98 3.38 4.52
N GLN A 460 22.81 4.28 5.48
CA GLN A 460 22.75 5.72 5.24
C GLN A 460 24.05 6.42 5.66
N ALA A 461 24.48 6.23 6.90
CA ALA A 461 25.72 6.82 7.41
C ALA A 461 26.94 6.05 6.89
N ASN A 462 27.94 6.80 6.45
CA ASN A 462 29.26 6.29 6.12
C ASN A 462 30.23 6.69 7.25
N ASP A 463 30.44 5.77 8.17
CA ASP A 463 31.27 6.02 9.38
C ASP A 463 32.73 6.25 9.05
N GLU A 464 33.23 5.71 7.91
CA GLU A 464 34.61 5.89 7.47
C GLU A 464 34.89 7.29 6.94
N GLU A 465 33.89 7.91 6.28
CA GLU A 465 34.07 9.22 5.63
C GLU A 465 33.31 10.36 6.34
N GLY A 466 32.55 10.03 7.38
CA GLY A 466 31.82 11.00 8.18
C GLY A 466 30.65 11.68 7.47
N GLY A 467 30.06 11.01 6.49
CA GLY A 467 28.95 11.52 5.68
C GLY A 467 27.82 10.52 5.47
N LEU A 468 27.09 10.70 4.37
CA LEU A 468 26.07 9.76 3.92
C LEU A 468 26.58 9.03 2.68
N PHE A 469 26.25 7.75 2.56
CA PHE A 469 26.47 7.01 1.32
C PHE A 469 25.71 7.66 0.16
N SER A 470 26.39 7.86 -0.96
CA SER A 470 25.75 8.28 -2.22
C SER A 470 24.92 7.13 -2.80
N ALA A 471 23.99 7.45 -3.72
CA ALA A 471 23.26 6.44 -4.47
C ALA A 471 24.21 5.48 -5.22
N ALA A 472 25.29 5.99 -5.81
CA ALA A 472 26.27 5.18 -6.54
C ALA A 472 26.98 4.16 -5.62
N GLU A 473 27.36 4.56 -4.41
CA GLU A 473 27.98 3.67 -3.42
C GLU A 473 26.99 2.60 -2.94
N ARG A 474 25.74 2.96 -2.71
CA ARG A 474 24.69 2.01 -2.33
C ARG A 474 24.44 1.01 -3.44
N ILE A 475 24.33 1.44 -4.69
CA ILE A 475 24.20 0.57 -5.88
C ILE A 475 25.36 -0.43 -5.94
N LYS A 476 26.61 0.04 -5.78
CA LYS A 476 27.83 -0.79 -5.82
C LYS A 476 27.86 -1.86 -4.71
N ARG A 477 27.28 -1.53 -3.53
CA ARG A 477 27.26 -2.43 -2.35
C ARG A 477 26.08 -3.38 -2.37
N SER A 478 25.05 -3.13 -3.17
CA SER A 478 23.86 -3.96 -3.28
C SER A 478 24.17 -5.35 -3.85
N LYS A 479 23.35 -6.33 -3.52
CA LYS A 479 23.51 -7.75 -3.87
C LYS A 479 22.37 -8.20 -4.79
N PRO A 480 22.51 -9.33 -5.48
CA PRO A 480 21.41 -9.94 -6.24
C PRO A 480 20.17 -10.19 -5.38
N ALA A 481 19.00 -9.88 -5.94
CA ALA A 481 17.73 -10.17 -5.30
C ALA A 481 17.37 -11.66 -5.36
N LYS A 482 16.45 -12.08 -4.48
CA LYS A 482 15.90 -13.44 -4.48
C LYS A 482 14.40 -13.42 -4.28
N LEU A 483 13.69 -14.19 -5.09
CA LEU A 483 12.27 -14.45 -4.88
C LEU A 483 12.11 -15.66 -3.97
N TYR A 484 11.26 -15.55 -2.96
CA TYR A 484 10.85 -16.62 -2.08
C TYR A 484 9.36 -16.88 -2.15
N ALA A 485 8.97 -18.14 -2.01
CA ALA A 485 7.62 -18.54 -1.65
C ALA A 485 7.68 -19.27 -0.30
N LEU A 486 6.92 -18.79 0.69
CA LEU A 486 6.89 -19.35 2.04
C LEU A 486 5.52 -19.95 2.34
N ASP A 487 5.46 -20.96 3.17
CA ASP A 487 4.22 -21.44 3.76
C ASP A 487 3.67 -20.37 4.73
N ALA A 488 2.46 -19.88 4.50
CA ALA A 488 1.93 -18.75 5.24
C ALA A 488 1.63 -19.05 6.73
N LEU A 489 1.45 -20.34 7.10
CA LEU A 489 1.19 -20.74 8.47
C LEU A 489 2.46 -20.96 9.29
N THR A 490 3.58 -21.32 8.62
CA THR A 490 4.80 -21.74 9.30
C THR A 490 6.03 -20.91 8.97
N GLY A 491 6.00 -20.11 7.90
CA GLY A 491 7.15 -19.35 7.39
C GLY A 491 8.21 -20.20 6.69
N LYS A 492 7.97 -21.52 6.54
CA LYS A 492 8.92 -22.43 5.89
C LYS A 492 9.08 -22.07 4.42
N THR A 493 10.31 -21.97 3.94
CA THR A 493 10.61 -21.80 2.52
C THR A 493 10.17 -23.02 1.73
N LEU A 494 9.28 -22.78 0.76
CA LEU A 494 8.77 -23.75 -0.21
C LEU A 494 9.54 -23.65 -1.53
N PHE A 495 9.96 -22.41 -1.89
CA PHE A 495 10.71 -22.11 -3.10
C PHE A 495 11.65 -20.94 -2.87
N SER A 496 12.82 -20.99 -3.51
CA SER A 496 13.75 -19.87 -3.67
C SER A 496 14.25 -19.83 -5.10
N SER A 497 14.33 -18.63 -5.69
CA SER A 497 14.93 -18.44 -7.01
C SER A 497 16.45 -18.68 -7.03
N GLY A 498 17.09 -18.79 -5.88
CA GLY A 498 18.55 -18.85 -5.81
C GLY A 498 19.20 -17.63 -6.49
N ASP A 499 20.19 -17.87 -7.33
CA ASP A 499 20.98 -16.83 -8.01
C ASP A 499 20.47 -16.49 -9.43
N GLN A 500 19.19 -16.78 -9.74
CA GLN A 500 18.62 -16.54 -11.06
C GLN A 500 18.36 -15.06 -11.36
N ILE A 501 18.34 -14.20 -10.33
CA ILE A 501 18.07 -12.76 -10.42
C ILE A 501 19.37 -12.00 -10.13
N PRO A 502 20.10 -11.51 -11.14
CA PRO A 502 21.47 -10.99 -10.96
C PRO A 502 21.54 -9.56 -10.40
N SER A 503 20.41 -8.85 -10.30
CA SER A 503 20.36 -7.44 -9.88
C SER A 503 19.50 -7.28 -8.65
N PHE A 504 19.72 -6.20 -7.90
CA PHE A 504 18.90 -5.80 -6.76
C PHE A 504 17.63 -5.05 -7.23
N LEU A 505 16.75 -4.74 -6.29
CA LEU A 505 15.63 -3.83 -6.50
C LEU A 505 15.50 -2.86 -5.31
N HIS A 506 14.89 -1.71 -5.55
CA HIS A 506 14.63 -0.68 -4.53
C HIS A 506 13.15 -0.32 -4.53
N GLN A 507 12.44 -0.70 -3.48
CA GLN A 507 11.01 -0.38 -3.27
C GLN A 507 10.15 -0.67 -4.52
N ALA A 508 10.47 -1.72 -5.25
CA ALA A 508 9.79 -2.07 -6.50
C ALA A 508 8.52 -2.91 -6.27
N GLY A 509 8.47 -3.65 -5.17
CA GLY A 509 7.37 -4.56 -4.88
C GLY A 509 7.24 -5.74 -5.85
N LEU A 510 6.26 -6.57 -5.62
CA LEU A 510 5.85 -7.65 -6.51
C LEU A 510 4.33 -7.75 -6.59
N SER A 511 3.82 -8.30 -7.68
CA SER A 511 2.39 -8.57 -7.87
C SER A 511 2.16 -10.06 -8.04
N VAL A 512 1.03 -10.53 -7.52
CA VAL A 512 0.58 -11.92 -7.70
C VAL A 512 -0.79 -11.91 -8.34
N ALA A 513 -0.88 -12.45 -9.54
CA ALA A 513 -2.14 -12.53 -10.28
C ALA A 513 -2.24 -13.85 -11.05
N GLY A 514 -3.38 -14.50 -10.95
CA GLY A 514 -3.55 -15.84 -11.48
C GLY A 514 -2.53 -16.81 -10.87
N ASP A 515 -1.70 -17.39 -11.71
CA ASP A 515 -0.67 -18.37 -11.33
C ASP A 515 0.75 -17.83 -11.44
N LYS A 516 0.92 -16.51 -11.45
CA LYS A 516 2.19 -15.87 -11.72
C LYS A 516 2.54 -14.79 -10.72
N ILE A 517 3.82 -14.60 -10.54
CA ILE A 517 4.45 -13.55 -9.72
C ILE A 517 5.27 -12.67 -10.67
N PHE A 518 5.06 -11.35 -10.59
CA PHE A 518 5.72 -10.36 -11.45
C PHE A 518 6.49 -9.34 -10.64
N PHE A 519 7.67 -8.95 -11.11
CA PHE A 519 8.48 -7.89 -10.51
C PHE A 519 9.53 -7.38 -11.49
N GLY A 520 10.14 -6.24 -11.17
CA GLY A 520 11.25 -5.66 -11.93
C GLY A 520 12.49 -5.44 -11.07
N THR A 521 13.67 -5.42 -11.67
CA THR A 521 14.96 -5.20 -11.00
C THR A 521 15.66 -3.95 -11.51
N PHE A 522 16.65 -3.48 -10.74
CA PHE A 522 17.38 -2.24 -11.00
C PHE A 522 18.09 -2.23 -12.36
N ASP A 523 18.54 -3.36 -12.86
CA ASP A 523 19.17 -3.44 -14.17
C ASP A 523 18.19 -3.30 -15.35
N GLY A 524 16.91 -3.01 -15.12
CA GLY A 524 15.90 -2.85 -16.18
C GLY A 524 15.31 -4.18 -16.69
N THR A 525 15.52 -5.29 -15.99
CA THR A 525 14.93 -6.59 -16.32
C THR A 525 13.65 -6.81 -15.54
N VAL A 526 12.61 -7.29 -16.20
CA VAL A 526 11.33 -7.68 -15.59
C VAL A 526 11.13 -9.19 -15.73
N TYR A 527 10.44 -9.78 -14.76
CA TYR A 527 10.35 -11.23 -14.60
C TYR A 527 8.91 -11.68 -14.39
N ALA A 528 8.61 -12.89 -14.85
CA ALA A 528 7.49 -13.67 -14.35
C ALA A 528 7.95 -15.04 -13.87
N TYR A 529 7.49 -15.43 -12.69
CA TYR A 529 7.62 -16.78 -12.13
C TYR A 529 6.22 -17.40 -12.01
N GLY A 530 6.14 -18.72 -12.09
CA GLY A 530 4.87 -19.43 -11.97
C GLY A 530 5.03 -20.93 -12.11
N LEU A 531 3.90 -21.63 -12.15
CA LEU A 531 3.83 -23.06 -12.48
C LEU A 531 3.82 -23.22 -14.02
N LYS A 532 4.44 -24.30 -14.51
CA LYS A 532 4.30 -24.73 -15.92
C LYS A 532 2.96 -25.40 -16.15
#